data_bd63b89f93fc6eaebf5cc225ab1a8a51
#
_entry.id   bd63b89f93fc6eaebf5cc225ab1a8a51
#
_cell.length_a   1.000
_cell.length_b   1.000
_cell.length_c   1.000
_cell.angle_alpha   90.00
_cell.angle_beta   90.00
_cell.angle_gamma   90.00
#
_symmetry.space_group_name_H-M   'P 1'
#
loop_
_entity.id
_entity.type
_entity.pdbx_description
1 polymer ?
#
loop_
_entity_poly.entity_id
_entity_poly.type
_entity_poly.pdbx_seq_one_letter_code
_entity_poly.pdbx_strand_id
1 'polypeptide(L)'
;TAACPYLAYSRKDRKTKSRDPVSSRYVAQLFEAVGADRMVTLDVHNPAAYQNAFRIPAEHLEAQGLFVAWFTAHLDDEPVVVVSPDAGGVKRAEAFRQALGQTLGRPIAAAFMEKRRSEGVVSGEAVVGDVGGRTAIIVDDLISSGTTLARAAAACKALGANQVYAAASHGMFV
;
A
#
# COMPACT_ATOMS: atom_id res chain seq x y z
N THR A 1 -8.74 -17.46 -18.69
CA THR A 1 -8.03 -16.48 -17.83
C THR A 1 -8.97 -15.37 -17.43
N ALA A 2 -9.05 -15.03 -16.14
CA ALA A 2 -9.73 -13.85 -15.63
C ALA A 2 -8.69 -12.77 -15.24
N ALA A 3 -8.79 -11.59 -15.84
CA ALA A 3 -7.98 -10.43 -15.50
C ALA A 3 -8.84 -9.47 -14.67
N CYS A 4 -8.48 -9.29 -13.40
CA CYS A 4 -9.22 -8.48 -12.44
C CYS A 4 -8.23 -7.55 -11.73
N PRO A 5 -8.00 -6.33 -12.25
CA PRO A 5 -7.00 -5.43 -11.66
C PRO A 5 -7.25 -5.19 -10.17
N TYR A 6 -8.45 -4.81 -9.77
CA TYR A 6 -8.84 -4.75 -8.37
C TYR A 6 -9.63 -5.99 -7.95
N LEU A 7 -9.06 -6.81 -7.07
CA LEU A 7 -9.75 -7.97 -6.54
C LEU A 7 -10.60 -7.57 -5.34
N ALA A 8 -11.92 -7.61 -5.52
CA ALA A 8 -12.86 -7.33 -4.43
C ALA A 8 -12.62 -8.26 -3.23
N TYR A 9 -12.81 -7.73 -2.03
CA TYR A 9 -12.60 -8.43 -0.75
C TYR A 9 -11.16 -8.88 -0.46
N SER A 10 -10.14 -8.46 -1.22
CA SER A 10 -8.74 -8.83 -0.98
C SER A 10 -8.24 -8.40 0.42
N ARG A 11 -8.82 -7.35 1.03
CA ARG A 11 -8.55 -6.90 2.40
C ARG A 11 -9.17 -7.81 3.48
N LYS A 12 -10.09 -8.73 3.12
CA LYS A 12 -10.68 -9.73 4.01
C LYS A 12 -9.94 -11.06 3.89
N ASP A 13 -8.64 -10.99 4.11
CA ASP A 13 -7.65 -12.06 3.96
C ASP A 13 -7.46 -12.92 5.22
N ARG A 14 -7.99 -12.46 6.35
CA ARG A 14 -7.90 -13.11 7.66
C ARG A 14 -9.11 -12.78 8.53
N LYS A 15 -9.34 -13.59 9.56
CA LYS A 15 -10.32 -13.27 10.60
C LYS A 15 -9.79 -12.17 11.51
N THR A 16 -10.55 -11.10 11.66
CA THR A 16 -10.25 -10.01 12.61
C THR A 16 -11.04 -10.14 13.90
N LYS A 17 -12.16 -10.84 13.85
CA LYS A 17 -13.02 -11.19 14.99
C LYS A 17 -13.40 -12.67 14.92
N SER A 18 -13.86 -13.21 16.05
CA SER A 18 -14.45 -14.56 16.05
C SER A 18 -15.62 -14.64 15.07
N ARG A 19 -15.69 -15.72 14.29
CA ARG A 19 -16.70 -16.00 13.26
C ARG A 19 -16.65 -15.11 12.01
N ASP A 20 -15.66 -14.21 11.86
CA ASP A 20 -15.48 -13.46 10.62
C ASP A 20 -15.23 -14.42 9.45
N PRO A 21 -15.80 -14.16 8.27
CA PRO A 21 -15.44 -14.89 7.06
C PRO A 21 -14.07 -14.40 6.54
N VAL A 22 -13.31 -15.31 5.95
CA VAL A 22 -12.16 -14.96 5.11
C VAL A 22 -12.66 -14.83 3.68
N SER A 23 -13.23 -13.66 3.34
CA SER A 23 -14.00 -13.47 2.11
C SER A 23 -13.16 -13.65 0.85
N SER A 24 -11.85 -13.37 0.91
CA SER A 24 -10.92 -13.61 -0.21
C SER A 24 -10.96 -15.06 -0.71
N ARG A 25 -11.14 -16.05 0.18
CA ARG A 25 -11.26 -17.46 -0.19
C ARG A 25 -12.57 -17.77 -0.92
N TYR A 26 -13.68 -17.16 -0.50
CA TYR A 26 -14.98 -17.35 -1.17
C TYR A 26 -14.98 -16.71 -2.56
N VAL A 27 -14.36 -15.54 -2.70
CA VAL A 27 -14.21 -14.89 -4.01
C VAL A 27 -13.39 -15.78 -4.95
N ALA A 28 -12.28 -16.36 -4.47
CA ALA A 28 -11.50 -17.30 -5.27
C ALA A 28 -12.33 -18.52 -5.73
N GLN A 29 -13.10 -19.12 -4.83
CA GLN A 29 -13.98 -20.23 -5.15
C GLN A 29 -15.06 -19.86 -6.19
N LEU A 30 -15.60 -18.64 -6.14
CA LEU A 30 -16.58 -18.16 -7.13
C LEU A 30 -15.95 -18.06 -8.54
N PHE A 31 -14.74 -17.52 -8.66
CA PHE A 31 -14.02 -17.46 -9.93
C PHE A 31 -13.74 -18.86 -10.48
N GLU A 32 -13.31 -19.79 -9.63
CA GLU A 32 -13.08 -21.18 -10.03
C GLU A 32 -14.37 -21.88 -10.44
N ALA A 33 -15.46 -21.67 -9.71
CA ALA A 33 -16.77 -22.28 -9.98
C ALA A 33 -17.38 -21.84 -11.32
N VAL A 34 -17.11 -20.60 -11.77
CA VAL A 34 -17.55 -20.14 -13.08
C VAL A 34 -16.58 -20.48 -14.23
N GLY A 35 -15.56 -21.32 -13.94
CA GLY A 35 -14.66 -21.89 -14.95
C GLY A 35 -13.43 -21.03 -15.26
N ALA A 36 -13.01 -20.14 -14.36
CA ALA A 36 -11.72 -19.49 -14.50
C ALA A 36 -10.60 -20.54 -14.32
N ASP A 37 -9.63 -20.58 -15.22
CA ASP A 37 -8.48 -21.47 -15.23
C ASP A 37 -7.16 -20.76 -14.85
N ARG A 38 -7.17 -19.44 -14.80
CA ARG A 38 -6.07 -18.57 -14.36
C ARG A 38 -6.64 -17.24 -13.89
N MET A 39 -6.04 -16.70 -12.84
CA MET A 39 -6.36 -15.37 -12.31
C MET A 39 -5.17 -14.43 -12.43
N VAL A 40 -5.40 -13.19 -12.85
CA VAL A 40 -4.40 -12.11 -12.89
C VAL A 40 -4.96 -10.91 -12.15
N THR A 41 -4.21 -10.34 -11.22
CA THR A 41 -4.58 -9.14 -10.46
C THR A 41 -3.41 -8.17 -10.35
N LEU A 42 -3.69 -6.92 -9.98
CA LEU A 42 -2.70 -5.86 -9.77
C LEU A 42 -2.69 -5.48 -8.29
N ASP A 43 -1.50 -5.37 -7.69
CA ASP A 43 -1.27 -4.89 -6.31
C ASP A 43 -2.32 -5.39 -5.31
N VAL A 44 -2.47 -6.70 -5.22
CA VAL A 44 -3.37 -7.30 -4.24
C VAL A 44 -2.89 -7.00 -2.81
N HIS A 45 -3.82 -6.74 -1.91
CA HIS A 45 -3.54 -6.32 -0.54
C HIS A 45 -2.56 -7.24 0.21
N ASN A 46 -2.71 -8.55 0.04
CA ASN A 46 -1.85 -9.57 0.65
C ASN A 46 -1.56 -10.67 -0.39
N PRO A 47 -0.38 -10.65 -1.04
CA PRO A 47 -0.02 -11.64 -2.06
C PRO A 47 -0.04 -13.09 -1.55
N ALA A 48 0.40 -13.34 -0.31
CA ALA A 48 0.40 -14.69 0.25
C ALA A 48 -1.03 -15.23 0.45
N ALA A 49 -1.94 -14.39 0.97
CA ALA A 49 -3.34 -14.79 1.13
C ALA A 49 -4.02 -15.00 -0.23
N TYR A 50 -3.71 -14.18 -1.23
CA TYR A 50 -4.20 -14.31 -2.59
C TYR A 50 -3.76 -15.64 -3.22
N GLN A 51 -2.47 -15.94 -3.20
CA GLN A 51 -1.92 -17.17 -3.75
C GLN A 51 -2.47 -18.43 -3.04
N ASN A 52 -2.69 -18.35 -1.72
CA ASN A 52 -3.25 -19.46 -0.95
C ASN A 52 -4.77 -19.59 -1.06
N ALA A 53 -5.47 -18.58 -1.57
CA ALA A 53 -6.93 -18.63 -1.75
C ALA A 53 -7.33 -19.40 -3.01
N PHE A 54 -6.56 -19.26 -4.08
CA PHE A 54 -6.80 -19.91 -5.37
C PHE A 54 -6.14 -21.29 -5.46
N ARG A 55 -6.75 -22.22 -6.19
CA ARG A 55 -6.18 -23.53 -6.59
C ARG A 55 -5.71 -23.53 -8.04
N ILE A 56 -6.12 -22.53 -8.82
CA ILE A 56 -5.65 -22.25 -10.17
C ILE A 56 -4.43 -21.32 -10.12
N PRO A 57 -3.61 -21.23 -11.18
CA PRO A 57 -2.56 -20.23 -11.27
C PRO A 57 -3.08 -18.83 -11.00
N ALA A 58 -2.47 -18.14 -10.05
CA ALA A 58 -2.86 -16.83 -9.59
C ALA A 58 -1.66 -15.88 -9.67
N GLU A 59 -1.67 -15.03 -10.70
CA GLU A 59 -0.58 -14.11 -11.01
C GLU A 59 -0.85 -12.75 -10.36
N HIS A 60 0.19 -12.17 -9.80
CA HIS A 60 0.17 -10.86 -9.16
C HIS A 60 1.09 -9.91 -9.92
N LEU A 61 0.53 -8.86 -10.47
CA LEU A 61 1.25 -7.76 -11.11
C LEU A 61 1.44 -6.62 -10.13
N GLU A 62 2.51 -5.84 -10.29
CA GLU A 62 2.85 -4.71 -9.42
C GLU A 62 2.95 -3.41 -10.24
N ALA A 63 2.29 -2.35 -9.77
CA ALA A 63 2.39 -1.01 -10.34
C ALA A 63 3.65 -0.26 -9.91
N GLN A 64 4.46 -0.84 -9.02
CA GLN A 64 5.65 -0.20 -8.46
C GLN A 64 6.55 0.40 -9.54
N GLY A 65 6.78 -0.32 -10.64
CA GLY A 65 7.62 0.18 -11.75
C GLY A 65 7.06 1.44 -12.41
N LEU A 66 5.74 1.56 -12.52
CA LEU A 66 5.07 2.76 -13.04
C LEU A 66 5.25 3.94 -12.08
N PHE A 67 5.11 3.72 -10.79
CA PHE A 67 5.34 4.76 -9.79
C PHE A 67 6.80 5.21 -9.77
N VAL A 68 7.77 4.29 -9.80
CA VAL A 68 9.19 4.63 -9.87
C VAL A 68 9.48 5.49 -11.10
N ALA A 69 8.99 5.09 -12.28
CA ALA A 69 9.20 5.85 -13.51
C ALA A 69 8.61 7.26 -13.41
N TRP A 70 7.38 7.38 -12.88
CA TRP A 70 6.73 8.68 -12.73
C TRP A 70 7.51 9.59 -11.76
N PHE A 71 7.84 9.09 -10.57
CA PHE A 71 8.57 9.89 -9.58
C PHE A 71 9.98 10.25 -10.04
N THR A 72 10.69 9.34 -10.73
CA THR A 72 12.00 9.65 -11.31
C THR A 72 11.95 10.81 -12.31
N ALA A 73 10.85 10.94 -13.04
CA ALA A 73 10.67 12.02 -14.03
C ALA A 73 10.19 13.35 -13.41
N HIS A 74 9.67 13.35 -12.17
CA HIS A 74 9.03 14.52 -11.56
C HIS A 74 9.65 14.97 -10.23
N LEU A 75 10.63 14.24 -9.72
CA LEU A 75 11.39 14.65 -8.53
C LEU A 75 12.63 15.43 -8.95
N ASP A 76 12.84 16.54 -8.27
CA ASP A 76 14.09 17.29 -8.33
C ASP A 76 15.17 16.64 -7.43
N ASP A 77 16.35 17.27 -7.34
CA ASP A 77 17.47 16.77 -6.51
C ASP A 77 17.26 16.93 -4.99
N GLU A 78 16.06 17.33 -4.57
CA GLU A 78 15.73 17.50 -3.16
C GLU A 78 15.71 16.15 -2.40
N PRO A 79 15.95 16.18 -1.07
CA PRO A 79 15.87 14.98 -0.25
C PRO A 79 14.46 14.39 -0.25
N VAL A 80 14.38 13.06 -0.41
CA VAL A 80 13.12 12.31 -0.48
C VAL A 80 13.00 11.35 0.70
N VAL A 81 11.77 11.15 1.17
CA VAL A 81 11.41 10.13 2.16
C VAL A 81 10.18 9.36 1.67
N VAL A 82 10.24 8.04 1.71
CA VAL A 82 9.07 7.19 1.45
C VAL A 82 8.40 6.85 2.77
N VAL A 83 7.08 7.04 2.80
CA VAL A 83 6.27 6.93 4.01
C VAL A 83 5.26 5.81 3.87
N SER A 84 5.24 4.87 4.82
CA SER A 84 4.14 3.92 4.96
C SER A 84 3.01 4.55 5.76
N PRO A 85 1.76 4.56 5.26
CA PRO A 85 0.62 5.17 5.97
C PRO A 85 0.13 4.35 7.17
N ASP A 86 0.61 3.11 7.32
CA ASP A 86 0.35 2.26 8.48
C ASP A 86 1.38 1.14 8.58
N ALA A 87 1.31 0.34 9.66
CA ALA A 87 2.22 -0.79 9.87
C ALA A 87 2.07 -1.91 8.82
N GLY A 88 0.91 -2.05 8.19
CA GLY A 88 0.64 -3.08 7.18
C GLY A 88 1.35 -2.79 5.85
N GLY A 89 1.51 -1.52 5.50
CA GLY A 89 2.13 -1.06 4.26
C GLY A 89 3.66 -0.99 4.28
N VAL A 90 4.32 -1.22 5.42
CA VAL A 90 5.78 -1.02 5.56
C VAL A 90 6.60 -1.79 4.54
N LYS A 91 6.25 -3.06 4.26
CA LYS A 91 6.98 -3.87 3.27
C LYS A 91 6.84 -3.30 1.85
N ARG A 92 5.65 -2.81 1.48
CA ARG A 92 5.41 -2.18 0.18
C ARG A 92 6.18 -0.88 0.04
N ALA A 93 6.11 -0.03 1.06
CA ALA A 93 6.85 1.23 1.09
C ALA A 93 8.36 0.99 1.00
N GLU A 94 8.89 -0.02 1.69
CA GLU A 94 10.30 -0.38 1.63
C GLU A 94 10.73 -0.89 0.25
N ALA A 95 9.93 -1.74 -0.39
CA ALA A 95 10.21 -2.21 -1.75
C ALA A 95 10.24 -1.05 -2.75
N PHE A 96 9.25 -0.14 -2.67
CA PHE A 96 9.22 1.06 -3.50
C PHE A 96 10.42 1.98 -3.23
N ARG A 97 10.77 2.22 -1.95
CA ARG A 97 11.92 3.02 -1.54
C ARG A 97 13.22 2.50 -2.14
N GLN A 98 13.44 1.18 -2.07
CA GLN A 98 14.64 0.54 -2.64
C GLN A 98 14.69 0.69 -4.16
N ALA A 99 13.59 0.42 -4.86
CA ALA A 99 13.52 0.55 -6.30
C ALA A 99 13.73 2.00 -6.77
N LEU A 100 13.11 2.97 -6.09
CA LEU A 100 13.29 4.40 -6.37
C LEU A 100 14.73 4.83 -6.13
N GLY A 101 15.33 4.42 -5.00
CA GLY A 101 16.71 4.74 -4.66
C GLY A 101 17.72 4.16 -5.65
N GLN A 102 17.51 2.93 -6.13
CA GLN A 102 18.32 2.31 -7.17
C GLN A 102 18.23 3.09 -8.48
N THR A 103 17.03 3.51 -8.90
CA THR A 103 16.84 4.25 -10.15
C THR A 103 17.43 5.66 -10.07
N LEU A 104 17.28 6.36 -8.94
CA LEU A 104 17.83 7.70 -8.73
C LEU A 104 19.33 7.70 -8.39
N GLY A 105 19.94 6.54 -8.12
CA GLY A 105 21.36 6.41 -7.75
C GLY A 105 21.70 7.04 -6.41
N ARG A 106 20.71 7.26 -5.52
CA ARG A 106 20.90 7.90 -4.21
C ARG A 106 20.06 7.23 -3.12
N PRO A 107 20.50 7.30 -1.84
CA PRO A 107 19.72 6.74 -0.74
C PRO A 107 18.43 7.56 -0.52
N ILE A 108 17.34 6.85 -0.30
CA ILE A 108 16.02 7.42 0.04
C ILE A 108 15.70 7.06 1.48
N ALA A 109 15.27 8.06 2.27
CA ALA A 109 14.88 7.85 3.66
C ALA A 109 13.55 7.07 3.75
N ALA A 110 13.31 6.43 4.90
CA ALA A 110 12.06 5.75 5.21
C ALA A 110 11.40 6.35 6.44
N ALA A 111 10.08 6.41 6.44
CA ALA A 111 9.27 6.74 7.60
C ALA A 111 7.98 5.92 7.58
N PHE A 112 7.28 5.82 8.70
CA PHE A 112 6.00 5.15 8.77
C PHE A 112 5.11 5.78 9.85
N MET A 113 3.79 5.63 9.67
CA MET A 113 2.80 6.05 10.65
C MET A 113 2.64 4.99 11.73
N GLU A 114 2.82 5.38 12.97
CA GLU A 114 2.58 4.55 14.14
C GLU A 114 1.31 4.99 14.87
N LYS A 115 0.43 4.04 15.19
CA LYS A 115 -0.74 4.31 16.03
C LYS A 115 -0.32 4.28 17.50
N ARG A 116 -0.31 5.43 18.15
CA ARG A 116 -0.10 5.50 19.61
C ARG A 116 -1.39 5.07 20.31
N ARG A 117 -1.24 4.10 21.21
CA ARG A 117 -2.30 3.67 22.12
C ARG A 117 -1.90 4.08 23.51
N SER A 118 -2.72 4.91 24.17
CA SER A 118 -2.63 5.18 25.60
C SER A 118 -3.85 4.57 26.26
N GLU A 119 -3.62 3.71 27.27
CA GLU A 119 -4.69 3.03 28.05
C GLU A 119 -5.74 2.28 27.20
N GLY A 120 -5.30 1.68 26.08
CA GLY A 120 -6.20 0.94 25.17
C GLY A 120 -6.99 1.79 24.18
N VAL A 121 -6.92 3.11 24.27
CA VAL A 121 -7.54 4.05 23.33
C VAL A 121 -6.49 4.57 22.34
N VAL A 122 -6.85 4.69 21.06
CA VAL A 122 -5.98 5.32 20.05
C VAL A 122 -5.91 6.81 20.36
N SER A 123 -4.79 7.24 20.97
CA SER A 123 -4.58 8.61 21.44
C SER A 123 -3.94 9.53 20.39
N GLY A 124 -3.54 8.99 19.24
CA GLY A 124 -2.93 9.74 18.14
C GLY A 124 -2.17 8.86 17.16
N GLU A 125 -1.71 9.48 16.09
CA GLU A 125 -0.81 8.88 15.10
C GLU A 125 0.49 9.71 15.11
N ALA A 126 1.64 9.05 15.09
CA ALA A 126 2.94 9.69 15.01
C ALA A 126 3.69 9.19 13.78
N VAL A 127 4.44 10.07 13.14
CA VAL A 127 5.41 9.69 12.13
C VAL A 127 6.69 9.24 12.85
N VAL A 128 7.15 8.05 12.54
CA VAL A 128 8.46 7.54 12.96
C VAL A 128 9.39 7.64 11.77
N GLY A 129 10.46 8.40 11.90
CA GLY A 129 11.38 8.76 10.83
C GLY A 129 11.45 10.27 10.62
N ASP A 130 12.45 10.72 9.89
CA ASP A 130 12.68 12.14 9.60
C ASP A 130 12.07 12.53 8.25
N VAL A 131 11.08 13.42 8.29
CA VAL A 131 10.38 13.95 7.10
C VAL A 131 10.65 15.45 6.89
N GLY A 132 11.27 16.11 7.86
CA GLY A 132 11.52 17.56 7.81
C GLY A 132 12.42 17.95 6.64
N GLY A 133 12.06 19.00 5.91
CA GLY A 133 12.80 19.51 4.75
C GLY A 133 12.88 18.53 3.57
N ARG A 134 12.05 17.50 3.52
CA ARG A 134 12.05 16.46 2.49
C ARG A 134 10.75 16.47 1.68
N THR A 135 10.81 15.94 0.47
CA THR A 135 9.60 15.50 -0.25
C THR A 135 9.18 14.13 0.26
N ALA A 136 8.00 14.04 0.85
CA ALA A 136 7.42 12.81 1.38
C ALA A 136 6.55 12.14 0.31
N ILE A 137 6.78 10.84 0.06
CA ILE A 137 5.98 10.03 -0.85
C ILE A 137 5.29 8.94 -0.03
N ILE A 138 3.98 9.04 0.11
CA ILE A 138 3.16 8.06 0.81
C ILE A 138 2.70 7.01 -0.20
N VAL A 139 2.94 5.72 0.08
CA VAL A 139 2.60 4.62 -0.84
C VAL A 139 1.64 3.65 -0.18
N ASP A 140 0.52 3.36 -0.86
CA ASP A 140 -0.46 2.37 -0.43
C ASP A 140 -0.93 1.51 -1.62
N ASP A 141 -1.68 0.42 -1.37
CA ASP A 141 -2.36 -0.36 -2.41
C ASP A 141 -3.68 0.28 -2.83
N LEU A 142 -4.38 0.87 -1.88
CA LEU A 142 -5.77 1.27 -2.06
C LEU A 142 -6.11 2.59 -1.36
N ILE A 143 -6.77 3.47 -2.08
CA ILE A 143 -7.50 4.61 -1.52
C ILE A 143 -8.98 4.23 -1.39
N SER A 144 -9.48 4.03 -0.16
CA SER A 144 -10.91 3.86 0.12
C SER A 144 -11.55 5.24 0.32
N SER A 145 -11.75 5.68 1.56
CA SER A 145 -12.22 7.04 1.87
C SER A 145 -11.12 8.11 1.77
N GLY A 146 -9.86 7.71 1.59
CA GLY A 146 -8.72 8.62 1.64
C GLY A 146 -8.26 9.05 3.04
N THR A 147 -9.01 8.72 4.09
CA THR A 147 -8.73 9.18 5.46
C THR A 147 -7.33 8.83 5.94
N THR A 148 -6.85 7.60 5.66
CA THR A 148 -5.50 7.15 6.06
C THR A 148 -4.42 8.00 5.40
N LEU A 149 -4.51 8.21 4.08
CA LEU A 149 -3.55 9.02 3.34
C LEU A 149 -3.61 10.50 3.74
N ALA A 150 -4.82 11.04 3.93
CA ALA A 150 -4.99 12.43 4.35
C ALA A 150 -4.36 12.69 5.73
N ARG A 151 -4.53 11.77 6.68
CA ARG A 151 -3.89 11.86 8.01
C ARG A 151 -2.37 11.77 7.92
N ALA A 152 -1.84 10.81 7.15
CA ALA A 152 -0.41 10.68 6.94
C ALA A 152 0.18 11.93 6.29
N ALA A 153 -0.49 12.50 5.29
CA ALA A 153 -0.07 13.73 4.62
C ALA A 153 -0.07 14.93 5.59
N ALA A 154 -1.13 15.09 6.38
CA ALA A 154 -1.21 16.15 7.38
C ALA A 154 -0.10 16.02 8.44
N ALA A 155 0.20 14.80 8.90
CA ALA A 155 1.26 14.54 9.85
C ALA A 155 2.65 14.86 9.26
N CYS A 156 2.93 14.47 8.02
CA CYS A 156 4.18 14.82 7.33
C CYS A 156 4.33 16.33 7.17
N LYS A 157 3.26 17.03 6.78
CA LYS A 157 3.26 18.50 6.67
C LYS A 157 3.50 19.18 8.01
N ALA A 158 2.86 18.71 9.07
CA ALA A 158 3.05 19.25 10.43
C ALA A 158 4.49 19.10 10.95
N LEU A 159 5.22 18.09 10.47
CA LEU A 159 6.62 17.85 10.78
C LEU A 159 7.60 18.51 9.79
N GLY A 160 7.11 19.38 8.92
CA GLY A 160 7.94 20.21 8.05
C GLY A 160 8.34 19.55 6.73
N ALA A 161 7.58 18.57 6.23
CA ALA A 161 7.79 18.08 4.87
C ALA A 161 7.52 19.21 3.85
N ASN A 162 8.44 19.41 2.90
CA ASN A 162 8.34 20.44 1.86
C ASN A 162 7.15 20.16 0.95
N GLN A 163 7.11 18.95 0.40
CA GLN A 163 6.02 18.46 -0.45
C GLN A 163 5.55 17.10 0.05
N VAL A 164 4.30 16.77 -0.23
CA VAL A 164 3.74 15.45 0.08
C VAL A 164 2.97 14.95 -1.13
N TYR A 165 3.40 13.81 -1.62
CA TYR A 165 2.70 13.04 -2.66
C TYR A 165 2.07 11.79 -2.04
N ALA A 166 1.02 11.30 -2.65
CA ALA A 166 0.43 10.00 -2.33
C ALA A 166 0.26 9.20 -3.62
N ALA A 167 0.66 7.93 -3.59
CA ALA A 167 0.50 7.00 -4.70
C ALA A 167 -0.22 5.74 -4.21
N ALA A 168 -1.21 5.31 -4.97
CA ALA A 168 -1.92 4.06 -4.74
C ALA A 168 -2.38 3.46 -6.07
N SER A 169 -2.41 2.13 -6.14
CA SER A 169 -2.78 1.41 -7.36
C SER A 169 -4.29 1.42 -7.60
N HIS A 170 -5.08 1.48 -6.53
CA HIS A 170 -6.54 1.40 -6.59
C HIS A 170 -7.21 2.61 -5.93
N GLY A 171 -8.14 3.25 -6.63
CA GLY A 171 -8.98 4.32 -6.09
C GLY A 171 -10.44 3.89 -6.05
N MET A 172 -10.98 3.65 -4.85
CA MET A 172 -12.40 3.33 -4.65
C MET A 172 -13.22 4.59 -4.41
N PHE A 173 -12.66 5.56 -3.70
CA PHE A 173 -13.26 6.88 -3.41
C PHE A 173 -14.68 6.80 -2.81
N VAL A 174 -14.85 5.99 -1.76
CA VAL A 174 -16.12 5.73 -1.06
C VAL A 174 -16.16 6.32 0.33
#